data_aaa26680df959b27a1974f0179846a85
#
_entry.id   aaa26680df959b27a1974f0179846a85
#
_cell.length_a   1.000
_cell.length_b   1.000
_cell.length_c   1.000
_cell.angle_alpha   90.00
_cell.angle_beta   90.00
_cell.angle_gamma   90.00
#
_symmetry.space_group_name_H-M   'P 1'
#
loop_
_entity.id
_entity.type
_entity.pdbx_description
1 polymer ?
#
loop_
_entity_poly.entity_id
_entity_poly.type
_entity_poly.pdbx_seq_one_letter_code
_entity_poly.pdbx_strand_id
1 'polypeptide(L)'
;MSIAVIGAGAFGTALAIALSTNGDRVTLWARDPKAVSNMHAERENTRRLAGVAFPDSLIVTANLDDAFACDVILLAIPAQTLRGFLAQHSTALRGKALVSCCKGIDIETGDGPADLIARIVPDSTPAML
;
A
#
# COMPACT_ATOMS: atom_id res chain seq x y z
N MET A 1 -5.68 14.72 3.53
CA MET A 1 -6.05 13.30 3.60
C MET A 1 -4.80 12.47 3.82
N SER A 2 -4.86 11.49 4.70
CA SER A 2 -3.72 10.60 4.95
C SER A 2 -3.90 9.30 4.15
N ILE A 3 -2.86 8.96 3.41
CA ILE A 3 -2.88 7.81 2.50
C ILE A 3 -1.67 6.93 2.79
N ALA A 4 -1.90 5.63 2.93
CA ALA A 4 -0.82 4.65 2.99
C ALA A 4 -0.79 3.86 1.69
N VAL A 5 0.41 3.59 1.20
CA VAL A 5 0.63 2.68 0.08
C VAL A 5 1.33 1.44 0.63
N ILE A 6 0.67 0.30 0.52
CA ILE A 6 1.21 -0.97 0.98
C ILE A 6 1.88 -1.66 -0.21
N GLY A 7 3.20 -1.72 -0.16
CA GLY A 7 4.01 -2.35 -1.20
C GLY A 7 4.86 -1.35 -1.96
N ALA A 8 6.17 -1.53 -1.89
CA ALA A 8 7.15 -0.63 -2.49
C ALA A 8 7.77 -1.21 -3.77
N GLY A 9 6.96 -1.81 -4.61
CA GLY A 9 7.33 -2.15 -5.97
C GLY A 9 7.37 -0.89 -6.83
N ALA A 10 7.63 -1.05 -8.13
CA ALA A 10 7.72 0.10 -9.03
C ALA A 10 6.41 0.90 -9.08
N PHE A 11 5.28 0.21 -9.19
CA PHE A 11 3.98 0.88 -9.28
C PHE A 11 3.61 1.58 -7.96
N GLY A 12 3.72 0.86 -6.84
CA GLY A 12 3.39 1.44 -5.52
C GLY A 12 4.27 2.64 -5.19
N THR A 13 5.55 2.56 -5.49
CA THR A 13 6.48 3.68 -5.29
C THR A 13 6.11 4.88 -6.17
N ALA A 14 5.83 4.66 -7.46
CA ALA A 14 5.43 5.74 -8.37
C ALA A 14 4.14 6.41 -7.91
N LEU A 15 3.18 5.62 -7.46
CA LEU A 15 1.90 6.12 -6.96
C LEU A 15 2.10 6.96 -5.69
N ALA A 16 2.93 6.48 -4.76
CA ALA A 16 3.24 7.21 -3.53
C ALA A 16 3.90 8.56 -3.83
N ILE A 17 4.82 8.60 -4.77
CA ILE A 17 5.48 9.83 -5.19
C ILE A 17 4.47 10.80 -5.82
N ALA A 18 3.63 10.32 -6.72
CA ALA A 18 2.64 11.15 -7.41
C ALA A 18 1.66 11.79 -6.41
N LEU A 19 1.14 11.01 -5.48
CA LEU A 19 0.19 11.50 -4.48
C LEU A 19 0.86 12.47 -3.51
N SER A 20 2.08 12.19 -3.11
CA SER A 20 2.85 13.07 -2.22
C SER A 20 3.17 14.41 -2.89
N THR A 21 3.52 14.38 -4.17
CA THR A 21 3.76 15.59 -4.96
C THR A 21 2.50 16.44 -5.07
N ASN A 22 1.33 15.80 -5.08
CA ASN A 22 0.04 16.48 -5.15
C ASN A 22 -0.41 17.12 -3.83
N GLY A 23 0.38 16.96 -2.77
CA GLY A 23 0.10 17.57 -1.48
C GLY A 23 -0.56 16.65 -0.46
N ASP A 24 -0.83 15.40 -0.79
CA ASP A 24 -1.36 14.44 0.16
C ASP A 24 -0.27 13.99 1.15
N ARG A 25 -0.70 13.60 2.33
CA ARG A 25 0.16 12.97 3.32
C ARG A 25 0.28 11.49 2.99
N VAL A 26 1.43 11.05 2.54
CA VAL A 26 1.62 9.69 2.05
C VAL A 26 2.68 8.95 2.86
N THR A 27 2.33 7.74 3.28
CA THR A 27 3.21 6.78 3.93
C THR A 27 3.37 5.57 3.01
N LEU A 28 4.59 5.28 2.61
CA LEU A 28 4.92 4.11 1.79
C LEU A 28 5.46 3.03 2.70
N TRP A 29 4.78 1.88 2.73
CA TRP A 29 5.21 0.75 3.52
C TRP A 29 5.91 -0.29 2.66
N ALA A 30 7.07 -0.76 3.13
CA ALA A 30 7.79 -1.89 2.54
C ALA A 30 8.05 -2.92 3.63
N ARG A 31 8.00 -4.18 3.26
CA ARG A 31 8.15 -5.30 4.20
C ARG A 31 9.56 -5.42 4.77
N ASP A 32 10.58 -5.12 3.95
CA ASP A 32 11.98 -5.31 4.32
C ASP A 32 12.54 -4.04 5.00
N PRO A 33 12.90 -4.10 6.29
CA PRO A 33 13.48 -2.95 6.99
C PRO A 33 14.77 -2.43 6.35
N LYS A 34 15.53 -3.31 5.72
CA LYS A 34 16.76 -2.94 5.04
C LYS A 34 16.48 -2.09 3.80
N ALA A 35 15.46 -2.48 3.03
CA ALA A 35 15.03 -1.69 1.89
C ALA A 35 14.54 -0.30 2.34
N VAL A 36 13.82 -0.23 3.44
CA VAL A 36 13.34 1.04 4.01
C VAL A 36 14.52 1.91 4.43
N SER A 37 15.53 1.34 5.10
CA SER A 37 16.74 2.10 5.45
C SER A 37 17.43 2.70 4.24
N ASN A 38 17.56 1.93 3.16
CA ASN A 38 18.16 2.41 1.93
C ASN A 38 17.32 3.53 1.28
N MET A 39 16.00 3.39 1.28
CA MET A 39 15.13 4.41 0.74
C MET A 39 15.18 5.71 1.57
N HIS A 40 15.33 5.60 2.88
CA HIS A 40 15.53 6.77 3.74
C HIS A 40 16.84 7.49 3.42
N ALA A 41 17.94 6.74 3.31
CA ALA A 41 19.24 7.31 3.07
C ALA A 41 19.35 7.97 1.71
N GLU A 42 18.80 7.34 0.68
CA GLU A 42 18.92 7.80 -0.70
C GLU A 42 17.78 8.71 -1.14
N ARG A 43 16.68 8.74 -0.40
CA ARG A 43 15.44 9.45 -0.76
C ARG A 43 14.95 9.07 -2.14
N GLU A 44 15.03 7.77 -2.43
CA GLU A 44 14.73 7.19 -3.73
C GLU A 44 14.62 5.67 -3.56
N ASN A 45 13.83 5.03 -4.41
CA ASN A 45 13.77 3.56 -4.47
C ASN A 45 14.63 3.10 -5.66
N THR A 46 15.94 3.05 -5.46
CA THR A 46 16.90 2.74 -6.54
C THR A 46 16.71 1.35 -7.10
N ARG A 47 16.16 0.44 -6.33
CA ARG A 47 15.98 -0.95 -6.71
C ARG A 47 14.80 -1.16 -7.65
N ARG A 48 13.71 -0.40 -7.46
CA ARG A 48 12.45 -0.59 -8.18
C ARG A 48 12.07 0.59 -9.06
N LEU A 49 12.55 1.78 -8.75
CA LEU A 49 12.22 2.99 -9.49
C LEU A 49 13.41 3.95 -9.43
N ALA A 50 14.51 3.57 -10.08
CA ALA A 50 15.74 4.34 -10.08
C ALA A 50 15.56 5.69 -10.78
N GLY A 51 16.23 6.71 -10.27
CA GLY A 51 16.27 8.04 -10.88
C GLY A 51 15.09 8.95 -10.54
N VAL A 52 14.17 8.51 -9.68
CA VAL A 52 13.01 9.31 -9.27
C VAL A 52 13.11 9.61 -7.78
N ALA A 53 13.41 10.86 -7.45
CA ALA A 53 13.59 11.28 -6.06
C ALA A 53 12.25 11.35 -5.33
N PHE A 54 12.28 11.02 -4.04
CA PHE A 54 11.11 11.15 -3.18
C PHE A 54 10.86 12.62 -2.83
N PRO A 55 9.60 13.09 -2.85
CA PRO A 55 9.26 14.37 -2.24
C PRO A 55 9.61 14.36 -0.75
N ASP A 56 9.95 15.52 -0.22
CA ASP A 56 10.37 15.64 1.20
C ASP A 56 9.30 15.16 2.17
N SER A 57 8.03 15.30 1.81
CA SER A 57 6.89 14.91 2.64
C SER A 57 6.59 13.41 2.63
N LEU A 58 7.18 12.64 1.72
CA LEU A 58 6.93 11.20 1.64
C LEU A 58 7.61 10.47 2.80
N ILE A 59 6.83 9.73 3.56
CA ILE A 59 7.30 8.92 4.68
C ILE A 59 7.44 7.47 4.19
N VAL A 60 8.57 6.85 4.49
CA VAL A 60 8.79 5.43 4.19
C VAL A 60 8.96 4.68 5.50
N THR A 61 8.30 3.54 5.64
CA THR A 61 8.30 2.76 6.88
C THR A 61 8.23 1.27 6.61
N ALA A 62 8.79 0.48 7.54
CA ALA A 62 8.61 -0.95 7.61
C ALA A 62 7.58 -1.35 8.68
N ASN A 63 7.04 -0.39 9.41
CA ASN A 63 6.08 -0.62 10.48
C ASN A 63 4.65 -0.41 9.96
N LEU A 64 3.86 -1.50 9.94
CA LEU A 64 2.47 -1.44 9.49
C LEU A 64 1.58 -0.52 10.35
N ASP A 65 1.93 -0.31 11.61
CA ASP A 65 1.15 0.59 12.47
C ASP A 65 1.14 2.03 11.91
N ASP A 66 2.25 2.46 11.31
CA ASP A 66 2.31 3.77 10.67
C ASP A 66 1.35 3.87 9.49
N ALA A 67 1.26 2.79 8.71
CA ALA A 67 0.36 2.72 7.56
C ALA A 67 -1.09 2.64 8.02
N PHE A 68 -1.37 1.84 9.04
CA PHE A 68 -2.74 1.66 9.54
C PHE A 68 -3.28 2.90 10.27
N ALA A 69 -2.43 3.86 10.57
CA ALA A 69 -2.88 5.16 11.09
C ALA A 69 -3.52 6.04 10.01
N CYS A 70 -3.36 5.68 8.74
CA CYS A 70 -3.93 6.44 7.63
C CYS A 70 -5.39 6.07 7.36
N ASP A 71 -6.15 7.00 6.78
CA ASP A 71 -7.58 6.80 6.48
C ASP A 71 -7.81 5.98 5.21
N VAL A 72 -6.92 6.12 4.24
CA VAL A 72 -7.00 5.44 2.94
C VAL A 72 -5.79 4.54 2.80
N ILE A 73 -6.03 3.27 2.47
CA ILE A 73 -4.98 2.27 2.28
C ILE A 73 -5.02 1.81 0.83
N LEU A 74 -3.94 2.08 0.10
CA LEU A 74 -3.76 1.61 -1.27
C LEU A 74 -2.96 0.31 -1.23
N LEU A 75 -3.56 -0.77 -1.71
CA LEU A 75 -2.99 -2.11 -1.64
C LEU A 75 -2.25 -2.42 -2.94
N ALA A 76 -0.96 -2.11 -2.98
CA ALA A 76 -0.09 -2.31 -4.15
C ALA A 76 0.76 -3.57 -3.98
N ILE A 77 0.14 -4.65 -3.57
CA ILE A 77 0.77 -5.95 -3.39
C ILE A 77 0.21 -6.94 -4.41
N PRO A 78 0.93 -8.03 -4.72
CA PRO A 78 0.45 -9.02 -5.69
C PRO A 78 -0.90 -9.61 -5.30
N ALA A 79 -1.73 -9.92 -6.30
CA ALA A 79 -3.08 -10.45 -6.09
C ALA A 79 -3.08 -11.70 -5.20
N GLN A 80 -2.07 -12.56 -5.36
CA GLN A 80 -2.01 -13.82 -4.61
C GLN A 80 -1.61 -13.63 -3.14
N THR A 81 -1.08 -12.47 -2.76
CA THR A 81 -0.79 -12.15 -1.36
C THR A 81 -1.89 -11.32 -0.70
N LEU A 82 -2.80 -10.79 -1.48
CA LEU A 82 -3.84 -9.89 -0.99
C LEU A 82 -4.75 -10.56 0.05
N ARG A 83 -5.23 -11.77 -0.23
CA ARG A 83 -6.14 -12.49 0.66
C ARG A 83 -5.52 -12.71 2.04
N GLY A 84 -4.29 -13.20 2.07
CA GLY A 84 -3.58 -13.45 3.33
C GLY A 84 -3.33 -12.16 4.12
N PHE A 85 -2.95 -11.11 3.43
CA PHE A 85 -2.74 -9.80 4.06
C PHE A 85 -4.04 -9.27 4.69
N LEU A 86 -5.14 -9.31 3.95
CA LEU A 86 -6.44 -8.86 4.45
C LEU A 86 -6.89 -9.68 5.66
N ALA A 87 -6.75 -11.00 5.58
CA ALA A 87 -7.15 -11.88 6.68
C ALA A 87 -6.33 -11.64 7.94
N GLN A 88 -5.02 -11.47 7.78
CA GLN A 88 -4.11 -11.25 8.90
C GLN A 88 -4.35 -9.91 9.59
N HIS A 89 -4.74 -8.88 8.84
CA HIS A 89 -4.86 -7.51 9.33
C HIS A 89 -6.30 -6.97 9.31
N SER A 90 -7.29 -7.86 9.23
CA SER A 90 -8.69 -7.46 9.07
C SER A 90 -9.18 -6.51 10.16
N THR A 91 -8.76 -6.71 11.41
CA THR A 91 -9.16 -5.84 12.52
C THR A 91 -8.61 -4.42 12.36
N ALA A 92 -7.34 -4.30 12.01
CA ALA A 92 -6.68 -3.01 11.84
C ALA A 92 -7.22 -2.24 10.63
N LEU A 93 -7.76 -2.94 9.64
CA LEU A 93 -8.27 -2.35 8.40
C LEU A 93 -9.74 -1.93 8.47
N ARG A 94 -10.42 -2.21 9.56
CA ARG A 94 -11.84 -1.87 9.71
C ARG A 94 -12.03 -0.36 9.66
N GLY A 95 -13.11 0.06 9.00
CA GLY A 95 -13.49 1.47 8.91
C GLY A 95 -12.69 2.29 7.92
N LYS A 96 -11.74 1.67 7.20
CA LYS A 96 -10.89 2.38 6.26
C LYS A 96 -11.35 2.22 4.82
N ALA A 97 -10.94 3.15 3.96
CA ALA A 97 -11.08 2.97 2.52
C ALA A 97 -9.92 2.11 2.03
N LEU A 98 -10.23 0.96 1.47
CA LEU A 98 -9.25 0.00 0.99
C LEU A 98 -9.31 -0.04 -0.54
N VAL A 99 -8.26 0.46 -1.18
CA VAL A 99 -8.20 0.56 -2.64
C VAL A 99 -7.23 -0.48 -3.18
N SER A 100 -7.73 -1.40 -3.98
CA SER A 100 -6.85 -2.37 -4.63
C SER A 100 -6.18 -1.75 -5.85
N CYS A 101 -4.85 -1.85 -5.89
CA CYS A 101 -4.04 -1.47 -7.04
C CYS A 101 -3.61 -2.69 -7.84
N CYS A 102 -3.97 -3.89 -7.42
CA CYS A 102 -3.66 -5.12 -8.14
C CYS A 102 -4.85 -5.53 -9.01
N LYS A 103 -4.54 -6.22 -10.11
CA LYS A 103 -5.51 -6.80 -11.00
C LYS A 103 -5.41 -8.31 -10.91
N GLY A 104 -6.46 -9.01 -11.32
CA GLY A 104 -6.48 -10.45 -11.34
C GLY A 104 -7.48 -11.02 -10.35
N ILE A 105 -7.46 -12.33 -10.25
CA ILE A 105 -8.43 -13.11 -9.47
C ILE A 105 -7.66 -13.97 -8.48
N ASP A 106 -8.17 -14.08 -7.26
CA ASP A 106 -7.60 -15.01 -6.29
C ASP A 106 -7.80 -16.44 -6.81
N ILE A 107 -6.71 -17.18 -6.94
CA ILE A 107 -6.74 -18.51 -7.54
C ILE A 107 -7.60 -19.48 -6.72
N GLU A 108 -7.57 -19.36 -5.40
CA GLU A 108 -8.28 -20.28 -4.53
C GLU A 108 -9.78 -20.01 -4.45
N THR A 109 -10.19 -18.74 -4.43
CA THR A 109 -11.59 -18.37 -4.24
C THR A 109 -12.29 -17.96 -5.52
N GLY A 110 -11.54 -17.57 -6.55
CA GLY A 110 -12.10 -17.03 -7.80
C GLY A 110 -12.57 -15.59 -7.69
N ASP A 111 -12.31 -14.92 -6.56
CA ASP A 111 -12.77 -13.54 -6.35
C ASP A 111 -11.80 -12.52 -6.93
N GLY A 112 -12.33 -11.42 -7.43
CA GLY A 112 -11.56 -10.22 -7.72
C GLY A 112 -11.17 -9.48 -6.45
N PRO A 113 -10.24 -8.50 -6.53
CA PRO A 113 -9.74 -7.81 -5.34
C PRO A 113 -10.81 -7.09 -4.52
N ALA A 114 -11.73 -6.39 -5.17
CA ALA A 114 -12.80 -5.68 -4.45
C ALA A 114 -13.73 -6.63 -3.71
N ASP A 115 -14.03 -7.78 -4.30
CA ASP A 115 -14.87 -8.81 -3.68
C ASP A 115 -14.17 -9.43 -2.46
N LEU A 116 -12.86 -9.67 -2.56
CA LEU A 116 -12.07 -10.14 -1.43
C LEU A 116 -12.09 -9.14 -0.28
N ILE A 117 -11.90 -7.87 -0.56
CA ILE A 117 -11.94 -6.83 0.46
C ILE A 117 -13.29 -6.80 1.15
N ALA A 118 -14.37 -6.81 0.37
CA ALA A 118 -15.74 -6.77 0.92
C ALA A 118 -16.04 -8.00 1.80
N ARG A 119 -15.51 -9.15 1.43
CA ARG A 119 -15.73 -10.39 2.18
C ARG A 119 -14.92 -10.45 3.45
N ILE A 120 -13.62 -10.11 3.39
CA ILE A 120 -12.69 -10.30 4.51
C ILE A 120 -12.75 -9.13 5.49
N VAL A 121 -12.97 -7.92 4.99
CA VAL A 121 -13.06 -6.70 5.81
C VAL A 121 -14.40 -6.02 5.51
N PRO A 122 -15.52 -6.59 5.96
CA PRO A 122 -16.85 -6.06 5.61
C PRO A 122 -17.12 -4.66 6.12
N ASP A 123 -16.42 -4.22 7.16
CA ASP A 123 -16.55 -2.87 7.72
C ASP A 123 -15.66 -1.83 7.01
N SER A 124 -15.07 -2.18 5.87
CA SER A 124 -14.28 -1.26 5.07
C SER A 124 -15.08 -0.75 3.88
N THR A 125 -14.54 0.26 3.20
CA THR A 125 -15.07 0.73 1.92
C THR A 125 -14.13 0.26 0.81
N PRO A 126 -14.48 -0.80 0.08
CA PRO A 126 -13.61 -1.33 -0.97
C PRO A 126 -13.70 -0.50 -2.25
N ALA A 127 -12.58 -0.39 -2.94
CA ALA A 127 -12.49 0.26 -4.23
C ALA A 127 -11.37 -0.36 -5.06
N MET A 128 -11.34 -0.03 -6.33
CA MET A 128 -10.27 -0.43 -7.25
C MET A 128 -9.71 0.79 -7.97
N LEU A 129 -8.43 0.74 -8.18
CA LEU A 129 -7.72 1.76 -8.96
C LEU A 129 -7.70 1.37 -10.44
#